data_b42840d976763de1600955c3c84930d8
#
_entry.id   b42840d976763de1600955c3c84930d8
#
_cell.length_a   1.000
_cell.length_b   1.000
_cell.length_c   1.000
_cell.angle_alpha   90.00
_cell.angle_beta   90.00
_cell.angle_gamma   90.00
#
_symmetry.space_group_name_H-M   'P 1'
#
loop_
_entity.id
_entity.type
_entity.pdbx_description
1 polymer ?
#
loop_
_entity_poly.entity_id
_entity_poly.type
_entity_poly.pdbx_seq_one_letter_code
_entity_poly.pdbx_strand_id
1 'polypeptide(L)'
;MTYRLAAERAIWRALESTTDICSEIIDALVMRDAGGYADMLKVLHEENVIDTDCYHRLSRLVPLRSRLLRQQDRVTSTEIREAVEEHRLDFESFMRQIRVFLGRVS
;
A
#
# COMPACT_ATOMS: atom_id res chain seq x y z
N MET A 1 -7.86 -18.36 -16.67
CA MET A 1 -6.98 -17.26 -16.18
C MET A 1 -5.65 -17.83 -15.76
N THR A 2 -4.56 -17.21 -16.19
CA THR A 2 -3.23 -17.67 -15.82
C THR A 2 -2.87 -17.21 -14.41
N TYR A 3 -1.91 -17.90 -13.80
CA TYR A 3 -1.37 -17.51 -12.49
C TYR A 3 -0.90 -16.04 -12.49
N ARG A 4 -0.22 -15.63 -13.55
CA ARG A 4 0.28 -14.26 -13.68
C ARG A 4 -0.84 -13.23 -13.61
N LEU A 5 -1.93 -13.44 -14.36
CA LEU A 5 -3.05 -12.50 -14.36
C LEU A 5 -3.72 -12.42 -13.00
N ALA A 6 -3.88 -13.55 -12.34
CA ALA A 6 -4.48 -13.59 -11.02
C ALA A 6 -3.59 -12.87 -9.98
N ALA A 7 -2.28 -13.11 -10.03
CA ALA A 7 -1.33 -12.49 -9.12
C ALA A 7 -1.22 -10.99 -9.36
N GLU A 8 -1.19 -10.57 -10.62
CA GLU A 8 -1.15 -9.16 -10.99
C GLU A 8 -2.39 -8.42 -10.48
N ARG A 9 -3.56 -9.02 -10.63
CA ARG A 9 -4.80 -8.45 -10.10
C ARG A 9 -4.78 -8.34 -8.59
N ALA A 10 -4.29 -9.38 -7.91
CA ALA A 10 -4.23 -9.39 -6.45
C ALA A 10 -3.35 -8.28 -5.91
N ILE A 11 -2.15 -8.12 -6.47
CA ILE A 11 -1.23 -7.08 -6.01
C ILE A 11 -1.80 -5.69 -6.35
N TRP A 12 -2.40 -5.53 -7.54
CA TRP A 12 -3.00 -4.27 -7.94
C TRP A 12 -4.14 -3.86 -6.99
N ARG A 13 -5.03 -4.79 -6.66
CA ARG A 13 -6.13 -4.52 -5.74
C ARG A 13 -5.64 -4.17 -4.34
N ALA A 14 -4.59 -4.85 -3.88
CA ALA A 14 -4.02 -4.55 -2.57
C ALA A 14 -3.44 -3.14 -2.55
N LEU A 15 -2.75 -2.74 -3.62
CA LEU A 15 -2.19 -1.39 -3.73
C LEU A 15 -3.29 -0.34 -3.81
N GLU A 16 -4.34 -0.58 -4.59
CA GLU A 16 -5.47 0.35 -4.68
C GLU A 16 -6.20 0.49 -3.36
N SER A 17 -6.48 -0.63 -2.68
CA SER A 17 -7.14 -0.60 -1.38
C SER A 17 -6.33 0.15 -0.35
N THR A 18 -5.01 -0.07 -0.33
CA THR A 18 -4.12 0.64 0.58
C THR A 18 -4.16 2.14 0.32
N THR A 19 -4.11 2.53 -0.96
CA THR A 19 -4.17 3.95 -1.35
C THR A 19 -5.48 4.58 -0.90
N ASP A 20 -6.60 3.91 -1.15
CA ASP A 20 -7.92 4.42 -0.78
C ASP A 20 -8.07 4.58 0.73
N ILE A 21 -7.60 3.60 1.49
CA ILE A 21 -7.65 3.66 2.95
C ILE A 21 -6.80 4.83 3.48
N CYS A 22 -5.59 4.99 2.95
CA CYS A 22 -4.75 6.12 3.33
C CYS A 22 -5.44 7.45 3.07
N SER A 23 -6.00 7.61 1.87
CA SER A 23 -6.67 8.84 1.47
C SER A 23 -7.87 9.13 2.37
N GLU A 24 -8.69 8.14 2.65
CA GLU A 24 -9.87 8.33 3.50
C GLU A 24 -9.51 8.73 4.93
N ILE A 25 -8.48 8.12 5.51
CA ILE A 25 -8.04 8.44 6.86
C ILE A 25 -7.48 9.87 6.91
N ILE A 26 -6.63 10.22 5.95
CA ILE A 26 -6.06 11.57 5.87
C ILE A 26 -7.15 12.62 5.77
N ASP A 27 -8.13 12.40 4.92
CA ASP A 27 -9.23 13.35 4.74
C ASP A 27 -10.15 13.40 5.96
N ALA A 28 -10.55 12.24 6.48
CA ALA A 28 -11.52 12.17 7.58
C ALA A 28 -10.97 12.78 8.87
N LEU A 29 -9.67 12.64 9.12
CA LEU A 29 -9.04 13.14 10.34
C LEU A 29 -8.28 14.45 10.12
N VAL A 30 -8.45 15.05 8.95
CA VAL A 30 -7.90 16.35 8.59
C VAL A 30 -6.38 16.39 8.82
N MET A 31 -5.69 15.38 8.34
CA MET A 31 -4.23 15.33 8.37
C MET A 31 -3.68 16.23 7.25
N ARG A 32 -2.37 16.49 7.26
CA ARG A 32 -1.78 17.33 6.21
C ARG A 32 -2.02 16.71 4.83
N ASP A 33 -2.09 17.56 3.82
CA ASP A 33 -2.25 17.11 2.43
C ASP A 33 -1.04 16.29 1.99
N ALA A 34 -1.32 15.23 1.25
CA ALA A 34 -0.30 14.35 0.71
C ALA A 34 -0.15 14.57 -0.78
N GLY A 35 1.10 14.51 -1.27
CA GLY A 35 1.39 14.75 -2.68
C GLY A 35 1.16 13.53 -3.57
N GLY A 36 1.12 12.33 -3.00
CA GLY A 36 0.91 11.10 -3.75
C GLY A 36 0.96 9.91 -2.81
N TYR A 37 0.98 8.70 -3.37
CA TYR A 37 0.92 7.48 -2.56
C TYR A 37 2.09 7.37 -1.56
N ALA A 38 3.32 7.60 -2.02
CA ALA A 38 4.48 7.56 -1.14
C ALA A 38 4.34 8.53 0.02
N ASP A 39 3.85 9.73 -0.25
CA ASP A 39 3.65 10.74 0.77
C ASP A 39 2.47 10.40 1.68
N MET A 40 1.44 9.74 1.16
CA MET A 40 0.33 9.25 2.00
C MET A 40 0.83 8.30 3.07
N LEU A 41 1.71 7.36 2.69
CA LEU A 41 2.31 6.43 3.65
C LEU A 41 3.12 7.20 4.69
N LYS A 42 3.83 8.24 4.26
CA LYS A 42 4.61 9.08 5.16
C LYS A 42 3.73 9.82 6.16
N VAL A 43 2.60 10.38 5.69
CA VAL A 43 1.64 11.06 6.56
C VAL A 43 1.12 10.10 7.63
N LEU A 44 0.72 8.89 7.25
CA LEU A 44 0.23 7.91 8.21
C LEU A 44 1.30 7.52 9.22
N HIS A 45 2.55 7.46 8.79
CA HIS A 45 3.67 7.19 9.68
C HIS A 45 3.89 8.36 10.66
N GLU A 46 3.87 9.59 10.17
CA GLU A 46 4.01 10.80 11.00
C GLU A 46 2.93 10.89 12.07
N GLU A 47 1.71 10.47 11.72
CA GLU A 47 0.55 10.52 12.62
C GLU A 47 0.41 9.26 13.50
N ASN A 48 1.41 8.38 13.48
CA ASN A 48 1.43 7.15 14.26
C ASN A 48 0.28 6.19 13.96
N VAL A 49 -0.24 6.23 12.73
CA VAL A 49 -1.24 5.27 12.25
C VAL A 49 -0.56 3.94 11.94
N ILE A 50 0.59 3.99 11.29
CA ILE A 50 1.41 2.82 10.98
C ILE A 50 2.81 3.00 11.57
N ASP A 51 3.44 1.88 11.94
CA ASP A 51 4.78 1.93 12.51
C ASP A 51 5.86 2.08 11.43
N THR A 52 7.10 2.29 11.87
CA THR A 52 8.24 2.52 10.98
C THR A 52 8.49 1.33 10.05
N ASP A 53 8.39 0.12 10.58
CA ASP A 53 8.63 -1.09 9.78
C ASP A 53 7.57 -1.21 8.66
N CYS A 54 6.31 -1.05 9.00
CA CYS A 54 5.22 -1.07 8.02
C CYS A 54 5.42 0.00 6.94
N TYR A 55 5.76 1.21 7.36
CA TYR A 55 6.04 2.31 6.44
C TYR A 55 7.17 1.96 5.46
N HIS A 56 8.29 1.47 5.98
CA HIS A 56 9.43 1.12 5.12
C HIS A 56 9.11 -0.03 4.18
N ARG A 57 8.43 -1.05 4.65
CA ARG A 57 8.12 -2.22 3.83
C ARG A 57 7.14 -1.89 2.71
N LEU A 58 6.08 -1.14 3.01
CA LEU A 58 5.14 -0.71 1.97
C LEU A 58 5.77 0.27 0.99
N SER A 59 6.71 1.10 1.47
CA SER A 59 7.42 2.04 0.59
C SER A 59 8.22 1.34 -0.50
N ARG A 60 8.65 0.10 -0.26
CA ARG A 60 9.36 -0.69 -1.27
C ARG A 60 8.49 -1.02 -2.49
N LEU A 61 7.17 -0.97 -2.33
CA LEU A 61 6.23 -1.24 -3.42
C LEU A 61 5.93 -0.01 -4.27
N VAL A 62 6.35 1.18 -3.85
CA VAL A 62 6.05 2.41 -4.59
C VAL A 62 6.58 2.35 -6.03
N PRO A 63 7.82 1.90 -6.30
CA PRO A 63 8.28 1.79 -7.69
C PRO A 63 7.46 0.80 -8.52
N LEU A 64 7.06 -0.33 -7.94
CA LEU A 64 6.24 -1.31 -8.66
C LEU A 64 4.88 -0.71 -9.00
N ARG A 65 4.25 -0.02 -8.05
CA ARG A 65 2.96 0.64 -8.29
C ARG A 65 3.06 1.64 -9.43
N SER A 66 4.13 2.43 -9.45
CA SER A 66 4.35 3.41 -10.52
C SER A 66 4.48 2.74 -11.89
N ARG A 67 5.20 1.62 -11.96
CA ARG A 67 5.36 0.87 -13.21
C ARG A 67 4.03 0.29 -13.68
N LEU A 68 3.23 -0.25 -12.77
CA LEU A 68 1.91 -0.79 -13.11
C LEU A 68 0.97 0.29 -13.62
N LEU A 69 1.02 1.49 -13.02
CA LEU A 69 0.20 2.62 -13.44
C LEU A 69 0.55 3.12 -14.83
N ARG A 70 1.84 3.20 -15.15
CA ARG A 70 2.28 3.76 -16.44
C ARG A 70 1.98 2.85 -17.62
N GLN A 71 1.84 1.55 -17.38
CA GLN A 71 1.58 0.55 -18.42
C GLN A 71 2.63 0.52 -19.55
N GLN A 72 3.63 1.40 -19.49
CA GLN A 72 4.70 1.49 -20.48
C GLN A 72 5.85 0.56 -20.16
N ASP A 73 6.09 0.31 -18.88
CA ASP A 73 7.15 -0.57 -18.43
C ASP A 73 6.59 -1.97 -18.19
N ARG A 74 7.24 -2.95 -18.79
CA ARG A 74 6.84 -4.33 -18.56
C ARG A 74 7.23 -4.77 -17.16
N VAL A 75 6.24 -5.27 -16.43
CA VAL A 75 6.49 -5.95 -15.17
C VAL A 75 6.49 -7.45 -15.45
N THR A 76 7.58 -8.12 -15.11
CA THR A 76 7.71 -9.55 -15.41
C THR A 76 6.89 -10.41 -14.44
N SER A 77 6.59 -11.65 -14.85
CA SER A 77 5.90 -12.60 -13.98
C SER A 77 6.69 -12.88 -12.71
N THR A 78 8.02 -12.92 -12.82
CA THR A 78 8.90 -13.14 -11.66
C THR A 78 8.79 -11.98 -10.68
N GLU A 79 8.82 -10.73 -11.16
CA GLU A 79 8.68 -9.56 -10.31
C GLU A 79 7.35 -9.56 -9.56
N ILE A 80 6.26 -9.92 -10.25
CA ILE A 80 4.93 -9.97 -9.64
C ILE A 80 4.88 -11.06 -8.57
N ARG A 81 5.43 -12.23 -8.86
CA ARG A 81 5.47 -13.34 -7.90
C ARG A 81 6.26 -12.96 -6.66
N GLU A 82 7.44 -12.38 -6.85
CA GLU A 82 8.29 -11.94 -5.75
C GLU A 82 7.58 -10.89 -4.90
N ALA A 83 6.91 -9.94 -5.53
CA ALA A 83 6.18 -8.91 -4.81
C ALA A 83 5.04 -9.51 -3.97
N VAL A 84 4.27 -10.43 -4.53
CA VAL A 84 3.19 -11.09 -3.79
C VAL A 84 3.74 -11.88 -2.61
N GLU A 85 4.79 -12.66 -2.83
CA GLU A 85 5.39 -13.48 -1.77
C GLU A 85 6.04 -12.64 -0.68
N GLU A 86 6.75 -11.58 -1.05
CA GLU A 86 7.46 -10.73 -0.10
C GLU A 86 6.51 -9.84 0.70
N HIS A 87 5.49 -9.29 0.06
CA HIS A 87 4.68 -8.22 0.67
C HIS A 87 3.29 -8.64 1.15
N ARG A 88 2.92 -9.90 0.98
CA ARG A 88 1.60 -10.38 1.43
C ARG A 88 1.35 -10.06 2.90
N LEU A 89 2.33 -10.36 3.75
CA LEU A 89 2.20 -10.11 5.18
C LEU A 89 2.27 -8.62 5.53
N ASP A 90 2.87 -7.83 4.66
CA ASP A 90 2.94 -6.37 4.87
C ASP A 90 1.56 -5.74 4.73
N PHE A 91 0.76 -6.19 3.77
CA PHE A 91 -0.61 -5.72 3.63
C PHE A 91 -1.47 -6.15 4.82
N GLU A 92 -1.28 -7.36 5.32
CA GLU A 92 -1.98 -7.84 6.52
C GLU A 92 -1.61 -7.01 7.74
N SER A 93 -0.32 -6.69 7.88
CA SER A 93 0.17 -5.84 8.96
C SER A 93 -0.43 -4.44 8.88
N PHE A 94 -0.50 -3.87 7.68
CA PHE A 94 -1.11 -2.57 7.45
C PHE A 94 -2.58 -2.58 7.91
N MET A 95 -3.35 -3.55 7.46
CA MET A 95 -4.77 -3.63 7.84
C MET A 95 -4.96 -3.78 9.34
N ARG A 96 -4.11 -4.57 10.00
CA ARG A 96 -4.17 -4.72 11.45
C ARG A 96 -3.89 -3.40 12.16
N GLN A 97 -2.86 -2.67 11.72
CA GLN A 97 -2.50 -1.39 12.33
C GLN A 97 -3.59 -0.35 12.12
N ILE A 98 -4.21 -0.33 10.93
CA ILE A 98 -5.36 0.54 10.67
C ILE A 98 -6.50 0.24 11.64
N ARG A 99 -6.85 -1.04 11.82
CA ARG A 99 -7.94 -1.41 12.73
C ARG A 99 -7.63 -1.00 14.17
N VAL A 100 -6.40 -1.19 14.61
CA VAL A 100 -5.98 -0.77 15.94
C VAL A 100 -6.11 0.75 16.09
N PHE A 101 -5.63 1.49 15.10
CA PHE A 101 -5.71 2.95 15.12
C PHE A 101 -7.16 3.44 15.16
N LEU A 102 -8.04 2.89 14.32
CA LEU A 102 -9.44 3.28 14.29
C LEU A 102 -10.15 2.98 15.61
N GLY A 103 -9.74 1.91 16.28
CA GLY A 103 -10.27 1.58 17.62
C GLY A 103 -9.90 2.61 18.68
N ARG A 104 -8.78 3.31 18.50
CA ARG A 104 -8.35 4.36 19.45
C ARG A 104 -9.08 5.67 19.26
N VAL A 105 -9.51 5.97 18.03
CA VAL A 105 -10.08 7.28 17.68
C VAL A 105 -11.60 7.26 17.59
N SER A 106 -12.21 6.09 17.68
CA SER A 106 -13.67 5.96 17.59
C SER A 106 -14.33 5.80 18.97
#